data_56e32832c279c4a3350a059c1570d5cd
#
_entry.id   56e32832c279c4a3350a059c1570d5cd
#
_cell.length_a   1.000
_cell.length_b   1.000
_cell.length_c   1.000
_cell.angle_alpha   90.00
_cell.angle_beta   90.00
_cell.angle_gamma   90.00
#
_symmetry.space_group_name_H-M   'P 1'
#
loop_
_entity.id
_entity.type
_entity.pdbx_description
1 polymer ?
#
loop_
_entity_poly.entity_id
_entity_poly.type
_entity_poly.pdbx_seq_one_letter_code
_entity_poly.pdbx_strand_id
1 'polypeptide(L)'
;MKRKTLGFRRAAAAALIGAFLLSVAANAHEQDTLVVNPSSSHLTKEEVHEMVEKVSGQFYQNEDLKEELNSEIRLTKEVVPTYAYPEEEREFYILTHEGKKMRFFMEKKGDPGDNGKYPLFITLHGGGGGPAEGNNDQWIDMFHYYKSAVDNGIYVACRGITDTWDLHFQEDSYPLYDRLIEAMVVNYGADPDRVYLLGFSAGGDGVYQIAPRLADRFAAVNMSSGHPNGVRLLNLANCPISLQAGIRDYYTEDVIRSVRAAEFEKTLSDYREKYGFGYEHMVCIHVPAGHNYTDYEDEMSEVLKDPADFADRAVPENVLDQFLDVQENCGLGRDVSELSYYQVGEHKELDNGIMEIVKKTLNLETEEINTNAVRYVSGFTRNAVPEKIVWDLSTRASKREKDSFYWLEAGPSVDRGIITASFDAASNTITVEPDENVNGDFAILFHPDLIDVSRPVTIKTGDITRTVQINPSEEFLKESMLENGDPKLACVGKIMFSTIVSK
;
A
#
# COMPACT_ATOMS: atom_id res chain seq x y z
N MET A 1 32.35 -18.72 -2.82
CA MET A 1 33.09 -17.54 -2.40
C MET A 1 32.69 -16.24 -3.15
N LYS A 2 31.61 -16.28 -3.96
CA LYS A 2 31.04 -15.10 -4.68
C LYS A 2 29.78 -14.50 -4.04
N ARG A 3 29.25 -15.12 -2.98
CA ARG A 3 27.97 -14.72 -2.31
C ARG A 3 28.04 -13.46 -1.40
N LYS A 4 29.20 -12.84 -1.27
CA LYS A 4 29.34 -11.62 -0.44
C LYS A 4 29.35 -10.30 -1.23
N THR A 5 29.22 -10.34 -2.56
CA THR A 5 29.51 -9.16 -3.36
C THR A 5 28.30 -8.31 -3.74
N LEU A 6 27.08 -8.85 -3.79
CA LEU A 6 25.91 -8.03 -4.16
C LEU A 6 25.22 -7.40 -2.92
N GLY A 7 25.05 -8.13 -1.83
CA GLY A 7 24.64 -7.52 -0.54
C GLY A 7 25.62 -6.44 -0.05
N PHE A 8 26.92 -6.60 -0.37
CA PHE A 8 27.95 -5.56 -0.14
C PHE A 8 27.84 -4.39 -1.15
N ARG A 9 27.29 -4.63 -2.35
CA ARG A 9 27.07 -3.56 -3.34
C ARG A 9 25.86 -2.70 -3.00
N ARG A 10 24.76 -3.26 -2.46
CA ARG A 10 23.63 -2.49 -1.94
C ARG A 10 24.02 -1.68 -0.70
N ALA A 11 24.78 -2.25 0.24
CA ALA A 11 25.34 -1.52 1.37
C ALA A 11 26.41 -0.50 0.95
N ALA A 12 27.15 -0.75 -0.14
CA ALA A 12 28.11 0.18 -0.71
C ALA A 12 27.44 1.28 -1.55
N ALA A 13 26.32 0.98 -2.25
CA ALA A 13 25.50 1.98 -2.94
C ALA A 13 24.86 2.94 -1.94
N ALA A 14 24.24 2.44 -0.88
CA ALA A 14 23.73 3.26 0.21
C ALA A 14 24.81 4.11 0.88
N ALA A 15 26.05 3.58 1.01
CA ALA A 15 27.19 4.32 1.56
C ALA A 15 27.79 5.34 0.56
N LEU A 16 27.71 5.08 -0.75
CA LEU A 16 28.15 6.01 -1.80
C LEU A 16 27.14 7.13 -2.03
N ILE A 17 25.84 6.85 -1.95
CA ILE A 17 24.78 7.86 -1.96
C ILE A 17 24.94 8.85 -0.79
N GLY A 18 25.40 8.37 0.37
CA GLY A 18 25.75 9.21 1.53
C GLY A 18 27.06 10.04 1.36
N ALA A 19 27.93 9.68 0.42
CA ALA A 19 29.23 10.36 0.23
C ALA A 19 29.24 11.44 -0.85
N PHE A 20 28.18 11.57 -1.68
CA PHE A 20 27.97 12.69 -2.60
C PHE A 20 27.43 13.94 -1.89
N LEU A 21 27.81 14.15 -0.62
CA LEU A 21 27.60 15.41 0.07
C LEU A 21 28.45 16.51 -0.58
N LEU A 22 27.76 17.37 -1.31
CA LEU A 22 28.24 18.59 -1.90
C LEU A 22 29.17 19.39 -0.99
N SER A 23 30.35 19.70 -1.47
CA SER A 23 31.08 20.89 -1.06
C SER A 23 30.49 22.09 -1.82
N VAL A 24 29.46 22.74 -1.28
CA VAL A 24 29.04 24.08 -1.75
C VAL A 24 29.84 25.11 -1.01
N ALA A 25 30.75 25.76 -1.71
CA ALA A 25 31.41 26.95 -1.21
C ALA A 25 30.46 28.14 -1.29
N ALA A 26 30.08 28.69 -0.15
CA ALA A 26 29.20 29.83 -0.04
C ALA A 26 29.95 31.10 -0.47
N ASN A 27 29.49 31.74 -1.55
CA ASN A 27 29.71 33.16 -1.84
C ASN A 27 28.36 33.82 -2.05
N ALA A 28 27.98 34.69 -1.12
CA ALA A 28 26.74 35.45 -1.17
C ALA A 28 26.84 36.61 -2.14
N HIS A 29 26.07 36.52 -3.24
CA HIS A 29 25.33 37.60 -3.94
C HIS A 29 24.87 37.07 -5.30
N GLU A 30 23.55 37.16 -5.56
CA GLU A 30 22.75 36.65 -6.66
C GLU A 30 22.12 35.28 -6.32
N GLN A 31 20.88 35.07 -6.79
CA GLN A 31 20.12 33.82 -6.61
C GLN A 31 20.94 32.65 -7.17
N ASP A 32 21.81 32.07 -6.34
CA ASP A 32 22.67 30.99 -6.79
C ASP A 32 21.78 29.78 -7.12
N THR A 33 21.79 29.41 -8.39
CA THR A 33 21.15 28.18 -8.86
C THR A 33 21.91 26.99 -8.28
N LEU A 34 21.22 26.17 -7.48
CA LEU A 34 21.76 24.91 -6.98
C LEU A 34 21.91 23.93 -8.14
N VAL A 35 22.96 23.13 -8.16
CA VAL A 35 23.20 22.16 -9.23
C VAL A 35 23.24 20.76 -8.62
N VAL A 36 22.36 19.90 -9.11
CA VAL A 36 22.33 18.45 -8.78
C VAL A 36 23.16 17.71 -9.84
N ASN A 37 24.00 16.79 -9.41
CA ASN A 37 24.95 16.02 -10.23
C ASN A 37 25.87 16.93 -11.08
N PRO A 38 26.67 17.81 -10.47
CA PRO A 38 27.44 18.81 -11.20
C PRO A 38 28.49 18.23 -12.18
N SER A 39 28.87 16.97 -12.00
CA SER A 39 29.78 16.23 -12.91
C SER A 39 29.08 15.60 -14.11
N SER A 40 27.75 15.55 -14.13
CA SER A 40 26.98 15.04 -15.27
C SER A 40 26.68 16.14 -16.26
N SER A 41 26.46 15.78 -17.53
CA SER A 41 26.07 16.72 -18.56
C SER A 41 24.60 17.11 -18.44
N HIS A 42 24.28 18.31 -18.84
CA HIS A 42 22.91 18.70 -19.07
C HIS A 42 22.35 17.95 -20.29
N LEU A 43 21.14 17.39 -20.17
CA LEU A 43 20.48 16.62 -21.22
C LEU A 43 19.16 17.28 -21.62
N THR A 44 18.75 17.09 -22.86
CA THR A 44 17.41 17.44 -23.34
C THR A 44 16.38 16.43 -22.79
N LYS A 45 15.11 16.78 -22.92
CA LYS A 45 14.02 15.88 -22.49
C LYS A 45 14.05 14.56 -23.25
N GLU A 46 14.32 14.60 -24.54
CA GLU A 46 14.43 13.42 -25.42
C GLU A 46 15.60 12.53 -25.00
N GLU A 47 16.78 13.10 -24.75
CA GLU A 47 17.96 12.35 -24.29
C GLU A 47 17.73 11.69 -22.92
N VAL A 48 16.99 12.35 -22.01
CA VAL A 48 16.61 11.76 -20.72
C VAL A 48 15.66 10.61 -20.92
N HIS A 49 14.67 10.74 -21.81
CA HIS A 49 13.73 9.66 -22.11
C HIS A 49 14.46 8.43 -22.70
N GLU A 50 15.34 8.64 -23.66
CA GLU A 50 16.18 7.56 -24.23
C GLU A 50 17.06 6.89 -23.15
N MET A 51 17.63 7.67 -22.24
CA MET A 51 18.42 7.15 -21.11
C MET A 51 17.55 6.27 -20.19
N VAL A 52 16.35 6.73 -19.83
CA VAL A 52 15.42 6.01 -18.96
C VAL A 52 14.98 4.69 -19.61
N GLU A 53 14.58 4.72 -20.87
CA GLU A 53 14.20 3.51 -21.64
C GLU A 53 15.34 2.50 -21.71
N LYS A 54 16.54 2.96 -22.03
CA LYS A 54 17.75 2.11 -22.10
C LYS A 54 18.04 1.46 -20.74
N VAL A 55 18.04 2.24 -19.65
CA VAL A 55 18.38 1.74 -18.31
C VAL A 55 17.28 0.83 -17.79
N SER A 56 16.01 1.15 -18.03
CA SER A 56 14.87 0.28 -17.68
C SER A 56 14.96 -1.07 -18.42
N GLY A 57 15.31 -1.05 -19.71
CA GLY A 57 15.56 -2.27 -20.46
C GLY A 57 16.70 -3.10 -19.87
N GLN A 58 17.80 -2.46 -19.47
CA GLN A 58 18.92 -3.13 -18.79
C GLN A 58 18.54 -3.70 -17.44
N PHE A 59 17.67 -3.03 -16.67
CA PHE A 59 17.17 -3.53 -15.39
C PHE A 59 16.42 -4.85 -15.56
N TYR A 60 15.45 -4.91 -16.48
CA TYR A 60 14.69 -6.14 -16.75
C TYR A 60 15.52 -7.26 -17.38
N GLN A 61 16.67 -6.94 -18.02
CA GLN A 61 17.61 -7.90 -18.60
C GLN A 61 18.80 -8.22 -17.69
N ASN A 62 18.83 -7.69 -16.47
CA ASN A 62 19.92 -7.90 -15.53
C ASN A 62 19.91 -9.34 -15.00
N GLU A 63 20.73 -10.20 -15.58
CA GLU A 63 20.81 -11.64 -15.23
C GLU A 63 21.31 -11.84 -13.79
N ASP A 64 22.22 -10.99 -13.28
CA ASP A 64 22.68 -11.08 -11.90
C ASP A 64 21.54 -10.80 -10.89
N LEU A 65 20.68 -9.81 -11.17
CA LEU A 65 19.49 -9.52 -10.36
C LEU A 65 18.47 -10.67 -10.43
N LYS A 66 18.20 -11.19 -11.62
CA LYS A 66 17.30 -12.33 -11.81
C LYS A 66 17.79 -13.57 -11.07
N GLU A 67 19.09 -13.88 -11.15
CA GLU A 67 19.69 -15.02 -10.45
C GLU A 67 19.60 -14.82 -8.93
N GLU A 68 19.86 -13.62 -8.44
CA GLU A 68 19.72 -13.29 -7.02
C GLU A 68 18.29 -13.53 -6.53
N LEU A 69 17.30 -12.92 -7.18
CA LEU A 69 15.88 -13.07 -6.84
C LEU A 69 15.40 -14.53 -6.94
N ASN A 70 15.83 -15.26 -7.99
CA ASN A 70 15.52 -16.68 -8.11
C ASN A 70 16.17 -17.52 -7.01
N SER A 71 17.34 -17.12 -6.52
CA SER A 71 18.01 -17.85 -5.43
C SER A 71 17.31 -17.69 -4.07
N GLU A 72 16.52 -16.65 -3.93
CA GLU A 72 15.73 -16.36 -2.72
C GLU A 72 14.37 -17.04 -2.71
N ILE A 73 13.83 -17.39 -3.89
CA ILE A 73 12.54 -18.08 -4.03
C ILE A 73 12.77 -19.56 -4.34
N ARG A 74 12.23 -20.42 -3.49
CA ARG A 74 12.32 -21.86 -3.65
C ARG A 74 10.94 -22.51 -3.65
N LEU A 75 10.63 -23.25 -4.72
CA LEU A 75 9.51 -24.19 -4.71
C LEU A 75 9.86 -25.39 -3.85
N THR A 76 8.98 -25.79 -2.97
CA THR A 76 9.16 -26.91 -2.04
C THR A 76 7.89 -27.73 -1.92
N LYS A 77 8.04 -28.96 -1.46
CA LYS A 77 6.94 -29.82 -1.06
C LYS A 77 7.22 -30.33 0.35
N GLU A 78 6.45 -29.85 1.29
CA GLU A 78 6.64 -30.17 2.72
C GLU A 78 5.29 -30.46 3.36
N VAL A 79 5.32 -31.12 4.50
CA VAL A 79 4.12 -31.30 5.34
C VAL A 79 3.69 -29.95 5.88
N VAL A 80 2.43 -29.59 5.62
CA VAL A 80 1.78 -28.40 6.16
C VAL A 80 0.67 -28.86 7.11
N PRO A 81 0.94 -28.99 8.41
CA PRO A 81 -0.03 -29.47 9.35
C PRO A 81 -1.24 -28.53 9.42
N THR A 82 -2.43 -29.13 9.31
CA THR A 82 -3.73 -28.48 9.54
C THR A 82 -4.53 -29.31 10.52
N TYR A 83 -5.63 -28.79 11.03
CA TYR A 83 -6.48 -29.56 11.95
C TYR A 83 -7.07 -30.80 11.28
N ALA A 84 -7.50 -30.69 10.03
CA ALA A 84 -8.11 -31.82 9.31
C ALA A 84 -7.05 -32.77 8.69
N TYR A 85 -5.89 -32.25 8.32
CA TYR A 85 -4.88 -32.98 7.55
C TYR A 85 -3.48 -32.72 8.12
N PRO A 86 -3.13 -33.29 9.29
CA PRO A 86 -1.90 -32.96 10.00
C PRO A 86 -0.61 -33.44 9.31
N GLU A 87 -0.71 -34.42 8.39
CA GLU A 87 0.43 -35.03 7.71
C GLU A 87 0.41 -34.78 6.18
N GLU A 88 -0.45 -33.89 5.69
CA GLU A 88 -0.57 -33.64 4.26
C GLU A 88 0.61 -32.83 3.72
N GLU A 89 1.29 -33.36 2.71
CA GLU A 89 2.30 -32.62 1.96
C GLU A 89 1.65 -31.68 0.95
N ARG A 90 2.11 -30.41 0.94
CA ARG A 90 1.67 -29.39 -0.01
C ARG A 90 2.86 -28.78 -0.72
N GLU A 91 2.66 -28.43 -1.99
CA GLU A 91 3.65 -27.70 -2.78
C GLU A 91 3.41 -26.20 -2.65
N PHE A 92 4.43 -25.45 -2.29
CA PHE A 92 4.39 -23.99 -2.11
C PHE A 92 5.78 -23.38 -2.28
N TYR A 93 5.82 -22.07 -2.35
CA TYR A 93 7.07 -21.30 -2.45
C TYR A 93 7.52 -20.78 -1.09
N ILE A 94 8.82 -20.66 -0.92
CA ILE A 94 9.44 -19.98 0.22
C ILE A 94 10.33 -18.86 -0.33
N LEU A 95 9.99 -17.62 0.00
CA LEU A 95 10.90 -16.49 -0.12
C LEU A 95 11.79 -16.43 1.11
N THR A 96 13.11 -16.35 0.90
CA THR A 96 14.10 -16.18 1.97
C THR A 96 14.94 -14.94 1.66
N HIS A 97 14.76 -13.88 2.44
CA HIS A 97 15.50 -12.64 2.30
C HIS A 97 16.06 -12.22 3.67
N GLU A 98 17.35 -11.88 3.73
CA GLU A 98 18.07 -11.51 4.99
C GLU A 98 17.85 -12.49 6.17
N GLY A 99 17.71 -13.78 5.86
CA GLY A 99 17.48 -14.83 6.86
C GLY A 99 16.05 -14.96 7.36
N LYS A 100 15.13 -14.08 6.92
CA LYS A 100 13.69 -14.16 7.17
C LYS A 100 13.00 -14.95 6.06
N LYS A 101 11.87 -15.56 6.39
CA LYS A 101 11.16 -16.42 5.46
C LYS A 101 9.69 -16.09 5.40
N MET A 102 9.15 -16.06 4.20
CA MET A 102 7.72 -16.01 3.94
C MET A 102 7.33 -17.16 3.02
N ARG A 103 6.35 -17.96 3.43
CA ARG A 103 5.75 -19.01 2.60
C ARG A 103 4.61 -18.42 1.80
N PHE A 104 4.41 -18.88 0.56
CA PHE A 104 3.27 -18.45 -0.24
C PHE A 104 2.86 -19.50 -1.27
N PHE A 105 1.58 -19.58 -1.55
CA PHE A 105 1.08 -20.23 -2.75
C PHE A 105 1.06 -19.23 -3.90
N MET A 106 1.28 -19.71 -5.13
CA MET A 106 1.23 -18.88 -6.31
C MET A 106 0.56 -19.63 -7.46
N GLU A 107 -0.34 -18.94 -8.16
CA GLU A 107 -0.92 -19.43 -9.42
C GLU A 107 -0.96 -18.27 -10.43
N LYS A 108 -0.59 -18.58 -11.67
CA LYS A 108 -0.68 -17.65 -12.79
C LYS A 108 -1.89 -18.02 -13.63
N LYS A 109 -2.83 -17.09 -13.82
CA LYS A 109 -4.10 -17.28 -14.52
C LYS A 109 -4.20 -16.41 -15.75
N GLY A 110 -4.87 -16.95 -16.77
CA GLY A 110 -5.21 -16.21 -17.99
C GLY A 110 -4.02 -15.69 -18.76
N ASP A 111 -4.25 -14.63 -19.54
CA ASP A 111 -3.28 -14.02 -20.43
C ASP A 111 -2.76 -12.68 -19.86
N PRO A 112 -1.57 -12.23 -20.26
CA PRO A 112 -1.08 -10.91 -19.86
C PRO A 112 -1.92 -9.80 -20.48
N GLY A 113 -1.87 -8.60 -19.88
CA GLY A 113 -2.46 -7.41 -20.47
C GLY A 113 -1.76 -6.96 -21.77
N ASP A 114 -2.25 -5.90 -22.38
CA ASP A 114 -1.75 -5.35 -23.65
C ASP A 114 -0.25 -4.98 -23.60
N ASN A 115 0.27 -4.68 -22.42
CA ASN A 115 1.70 -4.40 -22.18
C ASN A 115 2.56 -5.67 -22.00
N GLY A 116 1.98 -6.86 -22.16
CA GLY A 116 2.64 -8.14 -21.99
C GLY A 116 2.90 -8.53 -20.52
N LYS A 117 2.31 -7.83 -19.55
CA LYS A 117 2.51 -8.06 -18.12
C LYS A 117 1.20 -8.44 -17.43
N TYR A 118 1.32 -9.09 -16.27
CA TYR A 118 0.19 -9.57 -15.47
C TYR A 118 -0.08 -8.69 -14.28
N PRO A 119 -1.35 -8.41 -13.93
CA PRO A 119 -1.70 -7.92 -12.60
C PRO A 119 -1.17 -8.87 -11.52
N LEU A 120 -0.76 -8.33 -10.37
CA LEU A 120 -0.32 -9.10 -9.22
C LEU A 120 -1.32 -8.91 -8.07
N PHE A 121 -1.89 -10.01 -7.59
CA PHE A 121 -2.78 -10.03 -6.44
C PHE A 121 -2.08 -10.70 -5.26
N ILE A 122 -1.71 -9.93 -4.25
CA ILE A 122 -1.12 -10.41 -3.00
C ILE A 122 -2.25 -10.51 -1.99
N THR A 123 -2.47 -11.71 -1.44
CA THR A 123 -3.59 -11.97 -0.53
C THR A 123 -3.10 -12.48 0.83
N LEU A 124 -3.75 -12.00 1.89
CA LEU A 124 -3.39 -12.20 3.28
C LEU A 124 -4.49 -12.96 4.01
N HIS A 125 -4.12 -14.08 4.63
CA HIS A 125 -5.06 -14.97 5.31
C HIS A 125 -5.49 -14.47 6.69
N GLY A 126 -6.63 -14.96 7.17
CA GLY A 126 -7.13 -14.75 8.53
C GLY A 126 -6.35 -15.53 9.60
N GLY A 127 -6.87 -15.59 10.82
CA GLY A 127 -6.26 -16.27 11.96
C GLY A 127 -5.44 -15.35 12.84
N GLY A 128 -4.24 -15.79 13.22
CA GLY A 128 -3.36 -15.06 14.15
C GLY A 128 -3.65 -15.36 15.62
N GLY A 129 -2.62 -15.28 16.47
CA GLY A 129 -2.74 -15.48 17.90
C GLY A 129 -3.11 -16.90 18.34
N GLY A 130 -3.02 -17.88 17.45
CA GLY A 130 -3.43 -19.25 17.65
C GLY A 130 -2.37 -20.28 17.21
N PRO A 131 -2.70 -21.60 17.29
CA PRO A 131 -1.83 -22.65 16.81
C PRO A 131 -1.51 -22.56 15.32
N ALA A 132 -0.33 -23.05 14.94
CA ALA A 132 0.15 -23.03 13.55
C ALA A 132 -0.80 -23.78 12.60
N GLU A 133 -1.44 -24.85 13.07
CA GLU A 133 -2.42 -25.65 12.32
C GLU A 133 -3.59 -24.80 11.85
N GLY A 134 -4.17 -23.98 12.72
CA GLY A 134 -5.29 -23.09 12.38
C GLY A 134 -4.87 -21.98 11.42
N ASN A 135 -3.68 -21.40 11.60
CA ASN A 135 -3.14 -20.42 10.69
C ASN A 135 -2.81 -21.03 9.31
N ASN A 136 -2.41 -22.30 9.27
CA ASN A 136 -2.19 -23.00 8.01
C ASN A 136 -3.51 -23.32 7.29
N ASP A 137 -4.58 -23.71 8.02
CA ASP A 137 -5.92 -23.86 7.44
C ASP A 137 -6.36 -22.56 6.77
N GLN A 138 -6.29 -21.43 7.48
CA GLN A 138 -6.64 -20.11 6.95
C GLN A 138 -5.79 -19.68 5.74
N TRP A 139 -4.50 -20.04 5.73
CA TRP A 139 -3.63 -19.78 4.58
C TRP A 139 -4.03 -20.59 3.34
N ILE A 140 -4.38 -21.86 3.53
CA ILE A 140 -4.85 -22.72 2.44
C ILE A 140 -6.20 -22.21 1.92
N ASP A 141 -7.12 -21.81 2.81
CA ASP A 141 -8.40 -21.21 2.44
C ASP A 141 -8.19 -19.94 1.63
N MET A 142 -7.26 -19.06 2.02
CA MET A 142 -6.95 -17.83 1.29
C MET A 142 -6.44 -18.09 -0.13
N PHE A 143 -5.73 -19.21 -0.37
CA PHE A 143 -5.32 -19.57 -1.73
C PHE A 143 -6.52 -19.80 -2.66
N HIS A 144 -7.69 -20.10 -2.11
CA HIS A 144 -8.92 -20.30 -2.86
C HIS A 144 -9.87 -19.10 -2.80
N TYR A 145 -9.79 -18.29 -1.76
CA TYR A 145 -10.78 -17.28 -1.40
C TYR A 145 -11.05 -16.29 -2.55
N TYR A 146 -10.10 -15.44 -2.92
CA TYR A 146 -10.29 -14.46 -4.01
C TYR A 146 -9.98 -15.01 -5.40
N LYS A 147 -9.38 -16.20 -5.50
CA LYS A 147 -8.85 -16.73 -6.75
C LYS A 147 -9.90 -16.92 -7.84
N SER A 148 -11.14 -17.26 -7.48
CA SER A 148 -12.25 -17.43 -8.43
C SER A 148 -12.60 -16.13 -9.15
N ALA A 149 -12.48 -15.00 -8.48
CA ALA A 149 -12.76 -13.67 -9.03
C ALA A 149 -11.60 -13.07 -9.84
N VAL A 150 -10.42 -13.69 -9.83
CA VAL A 150 -9.29 -13.27 -10.66
C VAL A 150 -9.32 -14.00 -11.99
N ASP A 151 -9.61 -13.29 -13.07
CA ASP A 151 -9.62 -13.85 -14.42
C ASP A 151 -8.20 -13.96 -15.01
N ASN A 152 -7.44 -12.87 -14.92
CA ASN A 152 -6.08 -12.77 -15.43
C ASN A 152 -5.16 -12.17 -14.35
N GLY A 153 -4.02 -12.80 -14.09
CA GLY A 153 -3.05 -12.28 -13.15
C GLY A 153 -2.18 -13.33 -12.49
N ILE A 154 -1.27 -12.87 -11.67
CA ILE A 154 -0.49 -13.68 -10.74
C ILE A 154 -1.17 -13.56 -9.37
N TYR A 155 -1.75 -14.65 -8.90
CA TYR A 155 -2.40 -14.74 -7.60
C TYR A 155 -1.42 -15.32 -6.58
N VAL A 156 -1.16 -14.61 -5.50
CA VAL A 156 -0.21 -15.00 -4.45
C VAL A 156 -0.93 -14.97 -3.10
N ALA A 157 -1.00 -16.10 -2.41
CA ALA A 157 -1.51 -16.18 -1.05
C ALA A 157 -0.33 -16.32 -0.08
N CYS A 158 -0.05 -15.26 0.67
CA CYS A 158 1.06 -15.21 1.62
C CYS A 158 0.67 -15.81 2.97
N ARG A 159 1.54 -16.67 3.53
CA ARG A 159 1.48 -17.10 4.92
C ARG A 159 2.15 -16.04 5.81
N GLY A 160 1.46 -15.62 6.88
CA GLY A 160 2.07 -14.77 7.89
C GLY A 160 3.39 -15.35 8.40
N ILE A 161 4.38 -14.50 8.65
CA ILE A 161 5.74 -14.94 9.02
C ILE A 161 5.83 -15.53 10.43
N THR A 162 4.81 -15.32 11.26
CA THR A 162 4.65 -15.86 12.61
C THR A 162 3.25 -16.44 12.78
N ASP A 163 2.93 -16.89 14.00
CA ASP A 163 1.59 -17.32 14.42
C ASP A 163 0.95 -16.34 15.43
N THR A 164 1.55 -15.20 15.65
CA THR A 164 1.05 -14.14 16.52
C THR A 164 -0.09 -13.36 15.86
N TRP A 165 -0.80 -12.53 16.61
CA TRP A 165 -1.94 -11.73 16.11
C TRP A 165 -1.54 -10.78 14.96
N ASP A 166 -0.29 -10.30 14.95
CA ASP A 166 0.30 -9.38 13.99
C ASP A 166 1.08 -10.08 12.87
N LEU A 167 0.75 -11.32 12.59
CA LEU A 167 1.46 -12.28 11.73
C LEU A 167 1.84 -11.75 10.33
N HIS A 168 1.11 -10.76 9.80
CA HIS A 168 1.35 -10.18 8.48
C HIS A 168 2.12 -8.85 8.50
N PHE A 169 2.20 -8.17 9.64
CA PHE A 169 2.70 -6.80 9.71
C PHE A 169 3.75 -6.57 10.82
N GLN A 170 4.54 -7.57 11.09
CA GLN A 170 5.77 -7.38 11.86
C GLN A 170 6.80 -6.61 11.04
N GLU A 171 7.76 -5.96 11.72
CA GLU A 171 8.81 -5.18 11.04
C GLU A 171 9.59 -6.00 9.99
N ASP A 172 9.79 -7.29 10.25
CA ASP A 172 10.45 -8.21 9.32
C ASP A 172 9.56 -8.62 8.12
N SER A 173 8.26 -8.27 8.11
CA SER A 173 7.35 -8.57 7.00
C SER A 173 7.48 -7.58 5.85
N TYR A 174 7.75 -6.31 6.13
CA TYR A 174 7.76 -5.25 5.11
C TYR A 174 8.85 -5.46 4.05
N PRO A 175 10.12 -5.77 4.39
CA PRO A 175 11.11 -6.06 3.35
C PRO A 175 10.77 -7.32 2.55
N LEU A 176 10.10 -8.31 3.15
CA LEU A 176 9.66 -9.50 2.41
C LEU A 176 8.58 -9.18 1.37
N TYR A 177 7.65 -8.25 1.66
CA TYR A 177 6.67 -7.80 0.66
C TYR A 177 7.32 -6.98 -0.46
N ASP A 178 8.22 -6.04 -0.14
CA ASP A 178 8.97 -5.29 -1.15
C ASP A 178 9.74 -6.27 -2.06
N ARG A 179 10.43 -7.27 -1.47
CA ARG A 179 11.21 -8.26 -2.20
C ARG A 179 10.36 -9.23 -3.01
N LEU A 180 9.19 -9.62 -2.50
CA LEU A 180 8.21 -10.42 -3.25
C LEU A 180 7.75 -9.68 -4.50
N ILE A 181 7.36 -8.40 -4.37
CA ILE A 181 6.92 -7.59 -5.51
C ILE A 181 8.03 -7.46 -6.54
N GLU A 182 9.26 -7.15 -6.12
CA GLU A 182 10.43 -7.07 -7.01
C GLU A 182 10.63 -8.38 -7.79
N ALA A 183 10.60 -9.51 -7.10
CA ALA A 183 10.76 -10.81 -7.74
C ALA A 183 9.62 -11.12 -8.74
N MET A 184 8.37 -10.81 -8.40
CA MET A 184 7.24 -10.99 -9.31
C MET A 184 7.36 -10.09 -10.54
N VAL A 185 7.83 -8.86 -10.40
CA VAL A 185 8.03 -7.91 -11.50
C VAL A 185 9.18 -8.37 -12.42
N VAL A 186 10.32 -8.78 -11.86
CA VAL A 186 11.53 -9.09 -12.62
C VAL A 186 11.47 -10.48 -13.24
N ASN A 187 11.02 -11.50 -12.49
CA ASN A 187 11.13 -12.90 -12.90
C ASN A 187 9.82 -13.51 -13.40
N TYR A 188 8.66 -13.01 -12.95
CA TYR A 188 7.37 -13.62 -13.25
C TYR A 188 6.50 -12.77 -14.19
N GLY A 189 6.95 -11.56 -14.55
CA GLY A 189 6.29 -10.69 -15.50
C GLY A 189 5.08 -9.95 -14.91
N ALA A 190 5.10 -9.67 -13.59
CA ALA A 190 4.09 -8.80 -12.99
C ALA A 190 4.24 -7.35 -13.47
N ASP A 191 3.10 -6.66 -13.57
CA ASP A 191 3.05 -5.23 -13.85
C ASP A 191 3.24 -4.45 -12.53
N PRO A 192 4.31 -3.65 -12.36
CA PRO A 192 4.52 -2.89 -11.14
C PRO A 192 3.42 -1.85 -10.88
N ASP A 193 2.68 -1.43 -11.92
CA ASP A 193 1.58 -0.48 -11.78
C ASP A 193 0.21 -1.15 -11.55
N ARG A 194 0.17 -2.48 -11.47
CA ARG A 194 -1.04 -3.28 -11.20
C ARG A 194 -0.81 -4.30 -10.10
N VAL A 195 -0.28 -3.85 -8.96
CA VAL A 195 -0.07 -4.65 -7.75
C VAL A 195 -1.19 -4.33 -6.76
N TYR A 196 -1.91 -5.35 -6.32
CA TYR A 196 -3.05 -5.24 -5.42
C TYR A 196 -2.82 -6.04 -4.15
N LEU A 197 -3.24 -5.48 -3.00
CA LEU A 197 -3.16 -6.14 -1.71
C LEU A 197 -4.58 -6.35 -1.17
N LEU A 198 -4.95 -7.60 -0.89
CA LEU A 198 -6.24 -7.96 -0.33
C LEU A 198 -6.05 -8.79 0.94
N GLY A 199 -6.92 -8.64 1.92
CA GLY A 199 -6.80 -9.43 3.15
C GLY A 199 -8.11 -9.54 3.89
N PHE A 200 -8.31 -10.71 4.54
CA PHE A 200 -9.49 -11.03 5.31
C PHE A 200 -9.12 -11.31 6.78
N SER A 201 -9.91 -10.79 7.74
CA SER A 201 -9.70 -11.00 9.17
C SER A 201 -8.32 -10.48 9.62
N ALA A 202 -7.45 -11.30 10.20
CA ALA A 202 -6.07 -10.90 10.50
C ALA A 202 -5.29 -10.46 9.26
N GLY A 203 -5.64 -10.96 8.07
CA GLY A 203 -5.14 -10.42 6.79
C GLY A 203 -5.69 -9.03 6.49
N GLY A 204 -6.92 -8.71 6.89
CA GLY A 204 -7.49 -7.36 6.86
C GLY A 204 -6.76 -6.39 7.79
N ASP A 205 -6.40 -6.84 9.01
CA ASP A 205 -5.49 -6.11 9.90
C ASP A 205 -4.16 -5.83 9.20
N GLY A 206 -3.63 -6.85 8.49
CA GLY A 206 -2.44 -6.74 7.66
C GLY A 206 -2.56 -5.66 6.59
N VAL A 207 -3.67 -5.60 5.86
CA VAL A 207 -3.91 -4.56 4.85
C VAL A 207 -3.91 -3.17 5.48
N TYR A 208 -4.62 -2.96 6.59
CA TYR A 208 -4.62 -1.68 7.29
C TYR A 208 -3.20 -1.23 7.67
N GLN A 209 -2.35 -2.15 8.07
CA GLN A 209 -1.00 -1.84 8.53
C GLN A 209 0.02 -1.72 7.38
N ILE A 210 -0.08 -2.58 6.36
CA ILE A 210 0.87 -2.63 5.24
C ILE A 210 0.59 -1.51 4.24
N ALA A 211 -0.68 -1.28 3.88
CA ALA A 211 -1.04 -0.35 2.82
C ALA A 211 -0.47 1.07 3.03
N PRO A 212 -0.63 1.74 4.19
CA PRO A 212 -0.09 3.10 4.36
C PRO A 212 1.45 3.14 4.46
N ARG A 213 2.11 2.00 4.74
CA ARG A 213 3.57 1.90 4.80
C ARG A 213 4.22 1.66 3.44
N LEU A 214 3.47 1.02 2.54
CA LEU A 214 3.92 0.66 1.19
C LEU A 214 2.97 1.19 0.10
N ALA A 215 2.27 2.32 0.33
CA ALA A 215 1.26 2.84 -0.58
C ALA A 215 1.81 3.12 -2.00
N ASP A 216 3.07 3.48 -2.10
CA ASP A 216 3.77 3.68 -3.36
C ASP A 216 4.05 2.38 -4.15
N ARG A 217 3.72 1.20 -3.59
CA ARG A 217 3.83 -0.11 -4.26
C ARG A 217 2.51 -0.61 -4.83
N PHE A 218 1.38 -0.13 -4.33
CA PHE A 218 0.06 -0.68 -4.67
C PHE A 218 -0.73 0.23 -5.60
N ALA A 219 -1.44 -0.38 -6.53
CA ALA A 219 -2.45 0.29 -7.37
C ALA A 219 -3.75 0.54 -6.60
N ALA A 220 -4.16 -0.41 -5.78
CA ALA A 220 -5.27 -0.32 -4.84
C ALA A 220 -5.20 -1.46 -3.82
N VAL A 221 -5.94 -1.34 -2.72
CA VAL A 221 -5.98 -2.35 -1.66
C VAL A 221 -7.41 -2.63 -1.20
N ASN A 222 -7.66 -3.83 -0.67
CA ASN A 222 -8.94 -4.19 -0.06
C ASN A 222 -8.74 -4.81 1.32
N MET A 223 -9.38 -4.21 2.32
CA MET A 223 -9.48 -4.71 3.68
C MET A 223 -10.85 -5.33 3.91
N SER A 224 -10.92 -6.60 4.29
CA SER A 224 -12.14 -7.28 4.66
C SER A 224 -12.06 -7.80 6.09
N SER A 225 -13.06 -7.45 6.93
CA SER A 225 -13.20 -7.89 8.32
C SER A 225 -11.95 -7.67 9.20
N GLY A 226 -11.14 -6.65 8.91
CA GLY A 226 -9.95 -6.31 9.66
C GLY A 226 -10.19 -5.26 10.75
N HIS A 227 -9.23 -5.16 11.67
CA HIS A 227 -9.16 -4.12 12.69
C HIS A 227 -7.91 -3.24 12.46
N PRO A 228 -8.03 -1.90 12.54
CA PRO A 228 -6.95 -0.99 12.17
C PRO A 228 -5.77 -0.97 13.16
N ASN A 229 -5.95 -1.43 14.39
CA ASN A 229 -4.89 -1.48 15.40
C ASN A 229 -4.15 -0.13 15.58
N GLY A 230 -4.90 0.97 15.56
CA GLY A 230 -4.36 2.32 15.78
C GLY A 230 -3.62 2.95 14.60
N VAL A 231 -3.62 2.33 13.42
CA VAL A 231 -2.97 2.90 12.24
C VAL A 231 -3.73 4.12 11.69
N ARG A 232 -2.99 5.03 11.07
CA ARG A 232 -3.54 6.17 10.33
C ARG A 232 -3.42 5.90 8.83
N LEU A 233 -4.51 6.17 8.07
CA LEU A 233 -4.55 5.95 6.62
C LEU A 233 -4.12 7.18 5.80
N LEU A 234 -3.42 8.13 6.41
CA LEU A 234 -3.06 9.41 5.78
C LEU A 234 -2.19 9.23 4.53
N ASN A 235 -1.35 8.19 4.49
CA ASN A 235 -0.48 7.89 3.35
C ASN A 235 -1.21 7.32 2.13
N LEU A 236 -2.52 7.05 2.22
CA LEU A 236 -3.31 6.48 1.13
C LEU A 236 -3.86 7.52 0.14
N ALA A 237 -3.35 8.75 0.15
CA ALA A 237 -3.82 9.79 -0.77
C ALA A 237 -3.82 9.35 -2.25
N ASN A 238 -2.83 8.54 -2.66
CA ASN A 238 -2.67 8.06 -4.03
C ASN A 238 -2.88 6.53 -4.18
N CYS A 239 -3.40 5.87 -3.14
CA CYS A 239 -3.67 4.43 -3.14
C CYS A 239 -5.12 4.18 -2.73
N PRO A 240 -6.02 3.89 -3.67
CA PRO A 240 -7.42 3.59 -3.39
C PRO A 240 -7.59 2.41 -2.44
N ILE A 241 -8.60 2.49 -1.56
CA ILE A 241 -8.89 1.44 -0.59
C ILE A 241 -10.37 1.06 -0.57
N SER A 242 -10.65 -0.24 -0.56
CA SER A 242 -11.95 -0.79 -0.20
C SER A 242 -11.92 -1.28 1.25
N LEU A 243 -12.91 -0.89 2.03
CA LEU A 243 -13.12 -1.29 3.41
C LEU A 243 -14.41 -2.08 3.49
N GLN A 244 -14.33 -3.35 3.87
CA GLN A 244 -15.49 -4.23 3.95
C GLN A 244 -15.60 -4.86 5.34
N ALA A 245 -16.79 -4.85 5.93
CA ALA A 245 -17.06 -5.46 7.23
C ALA A 245 -18.52 -5.92 7.33
N GLY A 246 -18.77 -7.01 8.03
CA GLY A 246 -20.13 -7.37 8.44
C GLY A 246 -20.63 -6.43 9.55
N ILE A 247 -21.91 -6.04 9.52
CA ILE A 247 -22.48 -5.16 10.56
C ILE A 247 -22.33 -5.76 11.98
N ARG A 248 -22.37 -7.07 12.09
CA ARG A 248 -22.24 -7.82 13.35
C ARG A 248 -20.84 -8.37 13.59
N ASP A 249 -19.83 -7.81 12.86
CA ASP A 249 -18.45 -8.25 13.00
C ASP A 249 -17.77 -7.53 14.19
N TYR A 250 -17.90 -8.13 15.35
CA TYR A 250 -17.23 -7.71 16.57
C TYR A 250 -16.61 -8.91 17.29
N TYR A 251 -15.48 -8.69 17.95
CA TYR A 251 -14.80 -9.71 18.73
C TYR A 251 -14.89 -9.41 20.23
N THR A 252 -14.71 -8.15 20.61
CA THR A 252 -14.90 -7.64 21.97
C THR A 252 -15.60 -6.29 21.88
N GLU A 253 -15.98 -5.72 23.02
CA GLU A 253 -16.58 -4.39 23.10
C GLU A 253 -15.73 -3.29 22.45
N ASP A 254 -14.40 -3.50 22.37
CA ASP A 254 -13.44 -2.57 21.77
C ASP A 254 -13.10 -2.86 20.30
N VAL A 255 -13.44 -4.05 19.80
CA VAL A 255 -13.09 -4.51 18.45
C VAL A 255 -14.35 -4.68 17.62
N ILE A 256 -14.86 -3.58 17.10
CA ILE A 256 -16.08 -3.53 16.27
C ILE A 256 -15.68 -3.06 14.87
N ARG A 257 -15.51 -4.01 13.95
CA ARG A 257 -14.93 -3.77 12.63
C ARG A 257 -15.83 -2.92 11.74
N SER A 258 -17.14 -3.11 11.83
CA SER A 258 -18.10 -2.29 11.07
C SER A 258 -18.03 -0.81 11.48
N VAL A 259 -17.94 -0.52 12.77
CA VAL A 259 -17.80 0.84 13.28
C VAL A 259 -16.47 1.46 12.81
N ARG A 260 -15.37 0.71 12.87
CA ARG A 260 -14.07 1.21 12.40
C ARG A 260 -14.05 1.48 10.90
N ALA A 261 -14.70 0.64 10.10
CA ALA A 261 -14.85 0.88 8.65
C ALA A 261 -15.66 2.17 8.40
N ALA A 262 -16.76 2.39 9.11
CA ALA A 262 -17.57 3.60 8.99
C ALA A 262 -16.81 4.87 9.43
N GLU A 263 -16.02 4.80 10.53
CA GLU A 263 -15.13 5.90 10.96
C GLU A 263 -14.11 6.26 9.89
N PHE A 264 -13.55 5.26 9.19
CA PHE A 264 -12.59 5.53 8.11
C PHE A 264 -13.24 6.09 6.85
N GLU A 265 -14.51 5.77 6.56
CA GLU A 265 -15.23 6.46 5.51
C GLU A 265 -15.20 7.98 5.74
N LYS A 266 -15.63 8.40 6.95
CA LYS A 266 -15.58 9.81 7.31
C LYS A 266 -14.15 10.37 7.30
N THR A 267 -13.21 9.66 7.88
CA THR A 267 -11.81 10.10 7.98
C THR A 267 -11.18 10.33 6.62
N LEU A 268 -11.39 9.39 5.67
CA LEU A 268 -10.84 9.49 4.32
C LEU A 268 -11.53 10.61 3.50
N SER A 269 -12.83 10.81 3.73
CA SER A 269 -13.57 11.95 3.16
C SER A 269 -13.06 13.28 3.71
N ASP A 270 -12.84 13.40 5.01
CA ASP A 270 -12.25 14.58 5.64
C ASP A 270 -10.82 14.86 5.12
N TYR A 271 -10.01 13.81 4.89
CA TYR A 271 -8.69 13.97 4.27
C TYR A 271 -8.79 14.47 2.83
N ARG A 272 -9.71 13.92 2.03
CA ARG A 272 -9.98 14.39 0.66
C ARG A 272 -10.36 15.86 0.65
N GLU A 273 -11.24 16.30 1.54
CA GLU A 273 -11.62 17.71 1.67
C GLU A 273 -10.42 18.57 2.08
N LYS A 274 -9.71 18.18 3.13
CA LYS A 274 -8.56 18.91 3.67
C LYS A 274 -7.44 19.13 2.66
N TYR A 275 -7.07 18.09 1.91
CA TYR A 275 -5.94 18.13 0.97
C TYR A 275 -6.36 18.45 -0.46
N GLY A 276 -7.66 18.38 -0.77
CA GLY A 276 -8.25 18.73 -2.06
C GLY A 276 -7.92 17.72 -3.18
N PHE A 277 -7.52 16.48 -2.85
CA PHE A 277 -7.26 15.40 -3.82
C PHE A 277 -7.21 14.02 -3.16
N GLY A 278 -7.26 12.98 -3.98
CA GLY A 278 -6.96 11.60 -3.60
C GLY A 278 -7.96 10.98 -2.60
N TYR A 279 -7.46 10.04 -1.81
CA TYR A 279 -8.24 9.28 -0.82
C TYR A 279 -9.47 8.62 -1.45
N GLU A 280 -9.28 8.02 -2.64
CA GLU A 280 -10.34 7.24 -3.27
C GLU A 280 -10.64 6.01 -2.40
N HIS A 281 -11.90 5.84 -2.02
CA HIS A 281 -12.29 4.75 -1.15
C HIS A 281 -13.71 4.28 -1.39
N MET A 282 -13.98 3.04 -0.99
CA MET A 282 -15.29 2.45 -0.90
C MET A 282 -15.45 1.80 0.47
N VAL A 283 -16.54 2.05 1.16
CA VAL A 283 -16.88 1.34 2.40
C VAL A 283 -18.14 0.54 2.15
N CYS A 284 -18.08 -0.76 2.40
CA CYS A 284 -19.19 -1.68 2.25
C CYS A 284 -19.47 -2.39 3.58
N ILE A 285 -20.65 -2.19 4.12
CA ILE A 285 -21.13 -2.89 5.31
C ILE A 285 -22.11 -3.97 4.88
N HIS A 286 -21.70 -5.23 5.05
CA HIS A 286 -22.51 -6.39 4.71
C HIS A 286 -23.58 -6.63 5.78
N VAL A 287 -24.82 -6.53 5.40
CA VAL A 287 -25.99 -6.70 6.29
C VAL A 287 -26.78 -7.92 5.82
N PRO A 288 -27.10 -8.87 6.68
CA PRO A 288 -26.93 -8.95 8.14
C PRO A 288 -25.63 -9.65 8.62
N ALA A 289 -24.56 -9.72 7.83
CA ALA A 289 -23.40 -10.53 8.07
C ALA A 289 -22.66 -10.24 9.39
N GLY A 290 -22.07 -11.30 9.95
CA GLY A 290 -21.08 -11.24 11.02
C GLY A 290 -19.67 -11.17 10.46
N HIS A 291 -18.75 -11.95 11.05
CA HIS A 291 -17.35 -11.97 10.62
C HIS A 291 -17.13 -12.62 9.25
N ASN A 292 -17.97 -13.59 8.87
CA ASN A 292 -17.84 -14.33 7.62
C ASN A 292 -18.91 -13.85 6.61
N TYR A 293 -18.46 -13.45 5.44
CA TYR A 293 -19.28 -13.07 4.29
C TYR A 293 -18.44 -13.26 3.02
N THR A 294 -19.09 -13.21 1.87
CA THR A 294 -18.44 -13.29 0.57
C THR A 294 -18.30 -11.88 -0.01
N ASP A 295 -17.09 -11.44 -0.27
CA ASP A 295 -16.76 -10.12 -0.82
C ASP A 295 -16.08 -10.17 -2.20
N TYR A 296 -16.16 -11.32 -2.87
CA TYR A 296 -15.59 -11.58 -4.19
C TYR A 296 -16.63 -12.02 -5.24
N GLU A 297 -17.92 -11.98 -4.91
CA GLU A 297 -19.02 -12.25 -5.82
C GLU A 297 -19.72 -10.95 -6.23
N ASP A 298 -20.30 -10.94 -7.44
CA ASP A 298 -20.94 -9.75 -8.00
C ASP A 298 -22.30 -9.43 -7.39
N GLU A 299 -22.91 -10.41 -6.70
CA GLU A 299 -24.22 -10.27 -6.10
C GLU A 299 -24.14 -10.29 -4.57
N MET A 300 -24.52 -9.19 -3.94
CA MET A 300 -24.85 -9.15 -2.51
C MET A 300 -25.95 -10.15 -2.11
N SER A 301 -26.59 -10.77 -3.10
CA SER A 301 -27.85 -11.49 -2.98
C SER A 301 -27.79 -12.72 -2.08
N GLU A 302 -26.64 -13.38 -1.94
CA GLU A 302 -26.57 -14.62 -1.15
C GLU A 302 -26.29 -14.39 0.33
N VAL A 303 -25.47 -13.42 0.68
CA VAL A 303 -25.20 -13.04 2.08
C VAL A 303 -26.44 -12.47 2.76
N LEU A 304 -27.34 -11.88 1.98
CA LEU A 304 -28.61 -11.30 2.46
C LEU A 304 -29.78 -12.29 2.44
N LYS A 305 -29.61 -13.50 1.88
CA LYS A 305 -30.74 -14.42 1.59
C LYS A 305 -31.28 -15.19 2.79
N ASP A 306 -30.51 -15.43 3.84
CA ASP A 306 -31.01 -16.15 5.01
C ASP A 306 -30.72 -15.44 6.33
N PRO A 307 -31.66 -14.59 6.79
CA PRO A 307 -31.56 -13.96 8.12
C PRO A 307 -31.60 -14.96 9.28
N ALA A 308 -32.01 -16.22 9.03
CA ALA A 308 -32.19 -17.21 10.09
C ALA A 308 -30.87 -17.66 10.71
N ASP A 309 -29.77 -17.67 9.96
CA ASP A 309 -28.44 -18.05 10.46
C ASP A 309 -27.87 -17.06 11.47
N PHE A 310 -28.43 -15.85 11.55
CA PHE A 310 -28.01 -14.77 12.43
C PHE A 310 -29.00 -14.43 13.55
N ALA A 311 -30.15 -15.11 13.57
CA ALA A 311 -31.27 -14.80 14.47
C ALA A 311 -30.93 -14.91 15.97
N ASP A 312 -29.88 -15.66 16.32
CA ASP A 312 -29.53 -15.95 17.72
C ASP A 312 -28.48 -15.00 18.32
N ARG A 313 -28.03 -13.98 17.59
CA ARG A 313 -27.00 -13.06 18.08
C ARG A 313 -27.52 -11.63 18.17
N ALA A 314 -27.85 -11.18 19.37
CA ALA A 314 -28.11 -9.78 19.64
C ALA A 314 -26.84 -8.96 19.40
N VAL A 315 -26.96 -7.79 18.76
CA VAL A 315 -25.87 -6.80 18.76
C VAL A 315 -25.83 -6.21 20.17
N PRO A 316 -24.69 -6.24 20.87
CA PRO A 316 -24.55 -5.62 22.16
C PRO A 316 -24.94 -4.14 22.12
N GLU A 317 -25.59 -3.63 23.16
CA GLU A 317 -26.06 -2.25 23.24
C GLU A 317 -24.93 -1.24 22.99
N ASN A 318 -23.76 -1.49 23.56
CA ASN A 318 -22.57 -0.64 23.37
C ASN A 318 -22.03 -0.65 21.92
N VAL A 319 -22.22 -1.71 21.14
CA VAL A 319 -21.88 -1.78 19.71
C VAL A 319 -22.84 -0.93 18.92
N LEU A 320 -24.12 -1.04 19.22
CA LEU A 320 -25.16 -0.23 18.62
C LEU A 320 -24.91 1.26 18.92
N ASP A 321 -24.67 1.62 20.18
CA ASP A 321 -24.40 3.00 20.59
C ASP A 321 -23.19 3.59 19.86
N GLN A 322 -22.08 2.85 19.73
CA GLN A 322 -20.91 3.31 18.98
C GLN A 322 -21.20 3.47 17.49
N PHE A 323 -21.96 2.55 16.89
CA PHE A 323 -22.36 2.66 15.49
C PHE A 323 -23.23 3.89 15.25
N LEU A 324 -24.13 4.19 16.17
CA LEU A 324 -25.03 5.33 16.14
C LEU A 324 -24.26 6.65 16.36
N ASP A 325 -23.27 6.66 17.25
CA ASP A 325 -22.40 7.81 17.49
C ASP A 325 -21.59 8.16 16.22
N VAL A 326 -21.01 7.17 15.58
CA VAL A 326 -20.33 7.35 14.27
C VAL A 326 -21.31 7.87 13.21
N GLN A 327 -22.52 7.36 13.17
CA GLN A 327 -23.56 7.80 12.26
C GLN A 327 -23.95 9.26 12.48
N GLU A 328 -24.13 9.67 13.73
CA GLU A 328 -24.44 11.06 14.10
C GLU A 328 -23.28 11.99 13.71
N ASN A 329 -22.05 11.61 14.01
CA ASN A 329 -20.83 12.34 13.64
C ASN A 329 -20.60 12.43 12.13
N CYS A 330 -21.06 11.45 11.35
CA CYS A 330 -21.04 11.49 9.87
C CYS A 330 -22.18 12.33 9.28
N GLY A 331 -23.00 12.98 10.08
CA GLY A 331 -24.07 13.88 9.62
C GLY A 331 -25.27 13.17 8.98
N LEU A 332 -25.47 11.89 9.27
CA LEU A 332 -26.54 11.07 8.66
C LEU A 332 -27.94 11.38 9.23
N GLY A 333 -28.04 12.19 10.27
CA GLY A 333 -29.25 12.89 10.72
C GLY A 333 -30.48 12.02 10.97
N ARG A 334 -30.31 10.78 11.42
CA ARG A 334 -31.43 9.87 11.74
C ARG A 334 -31.73 9.93 13.23
N ASP A 335 -33.02 9.85 13.56
CA ASP A 335 -33.44 9.70 14.95
C ASP A 335 -33.10 8.28 15.44
N VAL A 336 -32.06 8.21 16.24
CA VAL A 336 -31.51 6.96 16.83
C VAL A 336 -32.45 6.32 17.82
N SER A 337 -33.45 7.02 18.33
CA SER A 337 -34.43 6.46 19.27
C SER A 337 -35.27 5.33 18.66
N GLU A 338 -35.39 5.30 17.34
CA GLU A 338 -36.06 4.20 16.63
C GLU A 338 -35.24 2.90 16.55
N LEU A 339 -33.92 2.95 16.84
CA LEU A 339 -33.02 1.79 16.82
C LEU A 339 -32.88 1.12 18.19
N SER A 340 -33.50 1.65 19.24
CA SER A 340 -33.49 1.08 20.60
C SER A 340 -34.35 -0.19 20.75
N TYR A 341 -34.99 -0.67 19.70
CA TYR A 341 -35.82 -1.85 19.68
C TYR A 341 -35.14 -3.11 19.17
N TYR A 342 -33.83 -3.22 19.25
CA TYR A 342 -33.15 -4.40 18.80
C TYR A 342 -33.34 -5.54 19.81
N GLN A 343 -34.43 -6.29 19.70
CA GLN A 343 -34.60 -7.58 20.38
C GLN A 343 -34.24 -8.71 19.41
N VAL A 344 -33.67 -9.80 19.98
CA VAL A 344 -33.38 -11.03 19.24
C VAL A 344 -34.62 -11.47 18.46
N GLY A 345 -34.57 -11.43 17.13
CA GLY A 345 -35.69 -11.83 16.25
C GLY A 345 -36.29 -10.74 15.34
N GLU A 346 -35.96 -9.45 15.53
CA GLU A 346 -36.49 -8.33 14.74
C GLU A 346 -35.43 -7.70 13.79
N HIS A 347 -34.58 -8.51 13.25
CA HIS A 347 -33.37 -8.09 12.51
C HIS A 347 -33.63 -7.33 11.21
N LYS A 348 -34.75 -7.56 10.52
CA LYS A 348 -35.02 -7.04 9.18
C LYS A 348 -35.16 -5.53 9.12
N GLU A 349 -35.77 -4.91 10.12
CA GLU A 349 -36.00 -3.45 10.11
C GLU A 349 -34.69 -2.68 10.38
N LEU A 350 -33.87 -3.18 11.30
CA LEU A 350 -32.55 -2.59 11.55
C LEU A 350 -31.63 -2.77 10.33
N ASP A 351 -31.58 -3.96 9.76
CA ASP A 351 -30.77 -4.27 8.59
C ASP A 351 -31.14 -3.36 7.40
N ASN A 352 -32.43 -3.16 7.13
CA ASN A 352 -32.90 -2.23 6.10
C ASN A 352 -32.52 -0.78 6.42
N GLY A 353 -32.62 -0.38 7.68
CA GLY A 353 -32.23 0.95 8.13
C GLY A 353 -30.75 1.21 7.94
N ILE A 354 -29.89 0.26 8.26
CA ILE A 354 -28.44 0.35 8.06
C ILE A 354 -28.09 0.38 6.58
N MET A 355 -28.74 -0.42 5.74
CA MET A 355 -28.55 -0.35 4.28
C MET A 355 -28.91 1.01 3.69
N GLU A 356 -29.96 1.65 4.17
CA GLU A 356 -30.31 3.02 3.76
C GLU A 356 -29.24 4.02 4.19
N ILE A 357 -28.67 3.84 5.39
CA ILE A 357 -27.57 4.67 5.89
C ILE A 357 -26.32 4.48 5.02
N VAL A 358 -25.93 3.24 4.78
CA VAL A 358 -24.76 2.91 3.94
C VAL A 358 -24.93 3.51 2.54
N LYS A 359 -26.08 3.31 1.90
CA LYS A 359 -26.37 3.88 0.59
C LYS A 359 -26.26 5.39 0.59
N LYS A 360 -26.80 6.07 1.60
CA LYS A 360 -26.76 7.52 1.72
C LYS A 360 -25.34 8.03 2.00
N THR A 361 -24.59 7.37 2.89
CA THR A 361 -23.20 7.74 3.23
C THR A 361 -22.28 7.62 2.02
N LEU A 362 -22.44 6.55 1.24
CA LEU A 362 -21.65 6.31 0.03
C LEU A 362 -22.17 7.06 -1.21
N ASN A 363 -23.25 7.87 -1.05
CA ASN A 363 -23.90 8.60 -2.15
C ASN A 363 -24.27 7.70 -3.35
N LEU A 364 -24.69 6.47 -3.06
CA LEU A 364 -25.07 5.49 -4.08
C LEU A 364 -26.51 5.73 -4.54
N GLU A 365 -26.65 6.23 -5.75
CA GLU A 365 -27.96 6.43 -6.39
C GLU A 365 -28.57 5.11 -6.93
N THR A 366 -27.78 4.03 -6.98
CA THR A 366 -28.17 2.76 -7.60
C THR A 366 -28.41 1.66 -6.57
N GLU A 367 -29.31 0.73 -6.89
CA GLU A 367 -29.61 -0.44 -6.06
C GLU A 367 -28.48 -1.48 -6.03
N GLU A 368 -27.46 -1.33 -6.88
CA GLU A 368 -26.34 -2.26 -7.01
C GLU A 368 -25.09 -1.74 -6.31
N ILE A 369 -24.87 -2.17 -5.08
CA ILE A 369 -23.57 -2.02 -4.42
C ILE A 369 -22.68 -3.17 -4.89
N ASN A 370 -21.66 -2.84 -5.69
CA ASN A 370 -20.67 -3.84 -6.08
C ASN A 370 -19.70 -4.10 -4.92
N THR A 371 -19.87 -5.23 -4.25
CA THR A 371 -19.05 -5.65 -3.12
C THR A 371 -17.83 -6.48 -3.55
N ASN A 372 -17.64 -6.72 -4.84
CA ASN A 372 -16.52 -7.52 -5.32
C ASN A 372 -15.19 -6.79 -5.15
N ALA A 373 -14.44 -7.22 -4.12
CA ALA A 373 -13.13 -6.68 -3.76
C ALA A 373 -12.12 -6.73 -4.92
N VAL A 374 -12.08 -7.85 -5.65
CA VAL A 374 -11.15 -8.04 -6.79
C VAL A 374 -11.52 -7.09 -7.93
N ARG A 375 -12.81 -6.95 -8.24
CA ARG A 375 -13.27 -6.01 -9.28
C ARG A 375 -12.95 -4.57 -8.91
N TYR A 376 -13.19 -4.18 -7.65
CA TYR A 376 -12.88 -2.84 -7.17
C TYR A 376 -11.39 -2.53 -7.38
N VAL A 377 -10.48 -3.33 -6.80
CA VAL A 377 -9.05 -3.05 -6.90
C VAL A 377 -8.54 -3.12 -8.34
N SER A 378 -9.06 -4.03 -9.16
CA SER A 378 -8.68 -4.18 -10.58
C SER A 378 -9.05 -2.97 -11.46
N GLY A 379 -9.95 -2.10 -10.98
CA GLY A 379 -10.32 -0.85 -11.65
C GLY A 379 -9.24 0.22 -11.60
N PHE A 380 -8.16 0.02 -10.82
CA PHE A 380 -7.13 1.04 -10.61
C PHE A 380 -5.78 0.62 -11.17
N THR A 381 -5.02 1.63 -11.58
CA THR A 381 -3.61 1.51 -11.95
C THR A 381 -2.82 2.49 -11.09
N ARG A 382 -1.69 2.05 -10.56
CA ARG A 382 -0.83 2.89 -9.73
C ARG A 382 -0.29 4.08 -10.53
N ASN A 383 -0.39 5.27 -9.97
CA ASN A 383 0.42 6.39 -10.40
C ASN A 383 1.72 6.39 -9.57
N ALA A 384 2.81 5.93 -10.16
CA ALA A 384 4.11 5.85 -9.49
C ALA A 384 4.69 7.25 -9.19
N VAL A 385 4.24 8.29 -9.91
CA VAL A 385 4.79 9.65 -9.84
C VAL A 385 3.65 10.67 -9.70
N PRO A 386 2.92 10.65 -8.56
CA PRO A 386 1.79 11.55 -8.38
C PRO A 386 2.24 13.00 -8.26
N GLU A 387 1.45 13.92 -8.82
CA GLU A 387 1.70 15.36 -8.69
C GLU A 387 1.58 15.89 -7.25
N LYS A 388 0.88 15.16 -6.38
CA LYS A 388 0.68 15.55 -4.98
C LYS A 388 0.90 14.37 -4.06
N ILE A 389 1.60 14.61 -2.94
CA ILE A 389 1.90 13.62 -1.91
C ILE A 389 1.50 14.18 -0.55
N VAL A 390 0.92 13.31 0.29
CA VAL A 390 0.81 13.50 1.73
C VAL A 390 1.53 12.32 2.39
N TRP A 391 2.56 12.59 3.18
CA TRP A 391 3.36 11.57 3.83
C TRP A 391 3.39 11.76 5.34
N ASP A 392 2.71 10.86 6.05
CA ASP A 392 2.80 10.74 7.50
C ASP A 392 3.96 9.80 7.86
N LEU A 393 5.03 10.37 8.34
CA LEU A 393 6.26 9.67 8.69
C LEU A 393 6.10 8.73 9.88
N SER A 394 5.08 8.94 10.73
CA SER A 394 4.79 8.07 11.87
C SER A 394 4.27 6.68 11.48
N THR A 395 3.79 6.51 10.24
CA THR A 395 3.36 5.22 9.71
C THR A 395 4.44 4.52 8.88
N ARG A 396 5.64 5.08 8.82
CA ARG A 396 6.76 4.50 8.09
C ARG A 396 7.21 3.17 8.71
N ALA A 397 7.48 2.16 7.88
CA ALA A 397 8.09 0.91 8.33
C ALA A 397 9.58 1.12 8.65
N SER A 398 10.02 0.67 9.82
CA SER A 398 11.41 0.89 10.27
C SER A 398 12.43 -0.01 9.57
N LYS A 399 11.96 -1.11 8.96
CA LYS A 399 12.81 -2.11 8.27
C LYS A 399 12.48 -2.26 6.79
N ARG A 400 11.89 -1.27 6.18
CA ARG A 400 11.64 -1.30 4.74
C ARG A 400 12.95 -1.31 3.95
N GLU A 401 12.98 -1.96 2.77
CA GLU A 401 14.15 -2.01 1.88
C GLU A 401 14.59 -0.62 1.39
N LYS A 402 13.62 0.31 1.31
CA LYS A 402 13.85 1.68 0.85
C LYS A 402 13.29 2.71 1.82
N ASP A 403 13.94 3.86 1.88
CA ASP A 403 13.52 5.00 2.68
C ASP A 403 12.67 6.01 1.89
N SER A 404 12.35 5.69 0.62
CA SER A 404 11.54 6.55 -0.26
C SER A 404 10.05 6.26 -0.15
N PHE A 405 9.26 7.30 -0.44
CA PHE A 405 7.82 7.27 -0.58
C PHE A 405 7.45 8.13 -1.79
N TYR A 406 7.13 7.50 -2.92
CA TYR A 406 7.06 8.15 -4.22
C TYR A 406 8.37 8.91 -4.55
N TRP A 407 8.32 10.22 -4.70
CA TRP A 407 9.48 11.07 -5.00
C TRP A 407 10.01 11.88 -3.80
N LEU A 408 9.77 11.39 -2.58
CA LEU A 408 10.41 11.84 -1.34
C LEU A 408 11.20 10.70 -0.71
N GLU A 409 12.26 11.00 0.03
CA GLU A 409 13.08 10.04 0.75
C GLU A 409 13.39 10.59 2.15
N ALA A 410 13.07 9.83 3.20
CA ALA A 410 13.35 10.24 4.57
C ALA A 410 14.74 9.77 5.01
N GLY A 411 15.42 10.57 5.81
CA GLY A 411 16.61 10.12 6.51
C GLY A 411 16.28 8.98 7.50
N PRO A 412 17.25 8.16 7.88
CA PRO A 412 17.03 6.94 8.68
C PRO A 412 16.43 7.18 10.06
N SER A 413 16.58 8.38 10.61
CA SER A 413 16.06 8.76 11.93
C SER A 413 14.77 9.60 11.87
N VAL A 414 14.22 9.83 10.67
CA VAL A 414 12.99 10.61 10.49
C VAL A 414 11.79 9.69 10.66
N ASP A 415 11.06 9.84 11.75
CA ASP A 415 10.00 8.91 12.16
C ASP A 415 8.68 9.58 12.55
N ARG A 416 8.56 10.91 12.38
CA ARG A 416 7.36 11.67 12.74
C ARG A 416 7.20 12.95 11.95
N GLY A 417 5.99 13.48 11.97
CA GLY A 417 5.57 14.66 11.23
C GLY A 417 4.91 14.31 9.91
N ILE A 418 4.38 15.31 9.24
CA ILE A 418 3.71 15.18 7.96
C ILE A 418 4.42 16.06 6.95
N ILE A 419 4.74 15.50 5.78
CA ILE A 419 5.25 16.24 4.63
C ILE A 419 4.14 16.27 3.57
N THR A 420 3.74 17.47 3.15
CA THR A 420 2.95 17.65 1.94
C THR A 420 3.85 18.14 0.82
N ALA A 421 3.67 17.58 -0.36
CA ALA A 421 4.43 17.99 -1.52
C ALA A 421 3.55 18.00 -2.77
N SER A 422 3.82 18.97 -3.66
CA SER A 422 3.10 19.10 -4.92
C SER A 422 4.01 19.57 -6.04
N PHE A 423 3.64 19.22 -7.27
CA PHE A 423 4.31 19.65 -8.49
C PHE A 423 3.34 20.39 -9.42
N ASP A 424 3.77 21.51 -9.95
CA ASP A 424 3.10 22.25 -11.00
C ASP A 424 3.90 22.14 -12.31
N ALA A 425 3.41 21.34 -13.25
CA ALA A 425 4.05 21.07 -14.53
C ALA A 425 4.19 22.34 -15.39
N ALA A 426 3.24 23.27 -15.33
CA ALA A 426 3.27 24.48 -16.15
C ALA A 426 4.46 25.38 -15.79
N SER A 427 4.73 25.54 -14.50
CA SER A 427 5.84 26.35 -13.99
C SER A 427 7.11 25.55 -13.67
N ASN A 428 7.10 24.22 -13.81
CA ASN A 428 8.17 23.32 -13.38
C ASN A 428 8.55 23.54 -11.90
N THR A 429 7.53 23.64 -11.03
CA THR A 429 7.71 24.03 -9.63
C THR A 429 7.29 22.90 -8.69
N ILE A 430 8.18 22.52 -7.79
CA ILE A 430 7.90 21.66 -6.65
C ILE A 430 7.65 22.55 -5.42
N THR A 431 6.54 22.33 -4.74
CA THR A 431 6.26 22.92 -3.42
C THR A 431 6.28 21.82 -2.38
N VAL A 432 7.08 22.01 -1.32
CA VAL A 432 7.22 21.03 -0.21
C VAL A 432 7.01 21.73 1.12
N GLU A 433 6.10 21.23 1.91
CA GLU A 433 5.74 21.80 3.20
C GLU A 433 5.75 20.74 4.29
N PRO A 434 6.87 20.57 5.01
CA PRO A 434 6.92 19.77 6.21
C PRO A 434 6.18 20.52 7.34
N ASP A 435 5.44 19.78 8.16
CA ASP A 435 4.89 20.32 9.40
C ASP A 435 6.00 20.52 10.47
N GLU A 436 5.66 21.20 11.55
CA GLU A 436 6.60 21.51 12.65
C GLU A 436 7.10 20.29 13.43
N ASN A 437 6.47 19.11 13.22
CA ASN A 437 6.81 17.87 13.90
C ASN A 437 7.82 17.02 13.14
N VAL A 438 8.15 17.36 11.90
CA VAL A 438 9.18 16.62 11.14
C VAL A 438 10.53 16.75 11.84
N ASN A 439 11.07 15.60 12.28
CA ASN A 439 12.19 15.55 13.23
C ASN A 439 13.57 15.32 12.61
N GLY A 440 13.72 15.57 11.31
CA GLY A 440 15.01 15.36 10.64
C GLY A 440 15.00 15.81 9.20
N ASP A 441 16.05 15.48 8.48
CA ASP A 441 16.23 15.85 7.09
C ASP A 441 15.65 14.79 6.16
N PHE A 442 15.18 15.22 5.00
CA PHE A 442 14.66 14.36 3.94
C PHE A 442 15.14 14.88 2.57
N ALA A 443 14.96 14.08 1.54
CA ALA A 443 15.34 14.44 0.19
C ALA A 443 14.12 14.55 -0.74
N ILE A 444 14.26 15.37 -1.75
CA ILE A 444 13.39 15.42 -2.93
C ILE A 444 14.10 14.65 -4.03
N LEU A 445 13.42 13.65 -4.58
CA LEU A 445 13.91 12.81 -5.65
C LEU A 445 13.39 13.36 -6.98
N PHE A 446 14.27 13.55 -7.95
CA PHE A 446 13.90 14.08 -9.25
C PHE A 446 13.55 12.97 -10.23
N HIS A 447 12.24 12.72 -10.37
CA HIS A 447 11.73 11.75 -11.31
C HIS A 447 11.53 12.37 -12.70
N PRO A 448 12.06 11.75 -13.78
CA PRO A 448 12.01 12.33 -15.12
C PRO A 448 10.61 12.46 -15.73
N ASP A 449 9.64 11.65 -15.25
CA ASP A 449 8.25 11.75 -15.67
C ASP A 449 7.46 12.81 -14.87
N LEU A 450 8.01 13.29 -13.73
CA LEU A 450 7.39 14.34 -12.94
C LEU A 450 7.82 15.73 -13.46
N ILE A 451 9.14 15.93 -13.56
CA ILE A 451 9.73 17.23 -13.82
C ILE A 451 10.30 17.32 -15.25
N ASP A 452 10.33 18.54 -15.79
CA ASP A 452 11.10 18.83 -17.01
C ASP A 452 12.56 19.14 -16.64
N VAL A 453 13.42 18.13 -16.74
CA VAL A 453 14.85 18.22 -16.39
C VAL A 453 15.66 19.06 -17.40
N SER A 454 15.11 19.38 -18.59
CA SER A 454 15.78 20.20 -19.60
C SER A 454 15.79 21.68 -19.23
N ARG A 455 15.13 22.08 -18.17
CA ARG A 455 15.09 23.43 -17.63
C ARG A 455 15.18 23.45 -16.13
N PRO A 456 15.62 24.54 -15.49
CA PRO A 456 15.69 24.61 -14.04
C PRO A 456 14.33 24.33 -13.37
N VAL A 457 14.36 23.62 -12.25
CA VAL A 457 13.20 23.37 -11.37
C VAL A 457 13.19 24.43 -10.29
N THR A 458 12.03 25.01 -10.03
CA THR A 458 11.82 25.87 -8.86
C THR A 458 11.35 25.03 -7.69
N ILE A 459 11.99 25.15 -6.52
CA ILE A 459 11.54 24.54 -5.27
C ILE A 459 11.08 25.61 -4.31
N LYS A 460 9.87 25.46 -3.76
CA LYS A 460 9.26 26.39 -2.79
C LYS A 460 8.99 25.67 -1.48
N THR A 461 9.25 26.34 -0.36
CA THR A 461 8.88 25.91 0.99
C THR A 461 8.73 27.14 1.89
N GLY A 462 7.53 27.38 2.44
CA GLY A 462 7.22 28.62 3.14
C GLY A 462 7.59 29.84 2.29
N ASP A 463 8.40 30.74 2.86
CA ASP A 463 8.88 31.97 2.16
C ASP A 463 10.15 31.73 1.31
N ILE A 464 10.70 30.51 1.31
CA ILE A 464 11.93 30.18 0.60
C ILE A 464 11.61 29.73 -0.82
N THR A 465 12.35 30.28 -1.79
CA THR A 465 12.32 29.85 -3.18
C THR A 465 13.75 29.60 -3.64
N ARG A 466 14.01 28.45 -4.26
CA ARG A 466 15.30 28.08 -4.84
C ARG A 466 15.13 27.64 -6.29
N THR A 467 16.11 27.97 -7.10
CA THR A 467 16.24 27.42 -8.46
C THR A 467 17.25 26.28 -8.43
N VAL A 468 16.90 25.17 -9.02
CA VAL A 468 17.74 23.94 -9.03
C VAL A 468 17.91 23.51 -10.49
N GLN A 469 19.15 23.48 -10.96
CA GLN A 469 19.52 22.85 -12.21
C GLN A 469 19.84 21.40 -11.97
N ILE A 470 19.18 20.49 -12.72
CA ILE A 470 19.40 19.06 -12.61
C ILE A 470 20.16 18.61 -13.85
N ASN A 471 21.28 17.95 -13.64
CA ASN A 471 21.99 17.23 -14.69
C ASN A 471 21.71 15.74 -14.48
N PRO A 472 20.87 15.09 -15.30
CA PRO A 472 20.51 13.69 -15.12
C PRO A 472 21.74 12.78 -15.10
N SER A 473 21.78 11.85 -14.15
CA SER A 473 22.88 10.89 -14.03
C SER A 473 22.38 9.47 -14.35
N GLU A 474 22.97 8.84 -15.38
CA GLU A 474 22.68 7.44 -15.72
C GLU A 474 23.10 6.49 -14.59
N GLU A 475 24.20 6.81 -13.88
CA GLU A 475 24.66 6.02 -12.72
C GLU A 475 23.65 6.10 -11.58
N PHE A 476 23.22 7.31 -11.21
CA PHE A 476 22.19 7.51 -10.17
C PHE A 476 20.88 6.81 -10.54
N LEU A 477 20.46 6.90 -11.81
CA LEU A 477 19.25 6.23 -12.28
C LEU A 477 19.33 4.71 -12.14
N LYS A 478 20.48 4.09 -12.47
CA LYS A 478 20.71 2.65 -12.29
C LYS A 478 20.66 2.25 -10.82
N GLU A 479 21.32 3.01 -9.96
CA GLU A 479 21.34 2.77 -8.52
C GLU A 479 19.93 2.92 -7.94
N SER A 480 19.21 3.96 -8.30
CA SER A 480 17.82 4.20 -7.88
C SER A 480 16.88 3.07 -8.34
N MET A 481 17.03 2.53 -9.55
CA MET A 481 16.24 1.38 -10.01
C MET A 481 16.52 0.14 -9.16
N LEU A 482 17.77 -0.14 -8.86
CA LEU A 482 18.16 -1.30 -8.05
C LEU A 482 17.72 -1.17 -6.60
N GLU A 483 17.80 0.04 -6.04
CA GLU A 483 17.36 0.32 -4.67
C GLU A 483 15.84 0.19 -4.53
N ASN A 484 15.09 0.74 -5.48
CA ASN A 484 13.63 0.66 -5.45
C ASN A 484 13.09 -0.71 -5.88
N GLY A 485 13.87 -1.52 -6.60
CA GLY A 485 13.38 -2.75 -7.21
C GLY A 485 12.24 -2.53 -8.22
N ASP A 486 12.13 -1.29 -8.72
CA ASP A 486 11.03 -0.84 -9.57
C ASP A 486 11.48 0.32 -10.47
N PRO A 487 11.62 0.11 -11.80
CA PRO A 487 12.00 1.18 -12.72
C PRO A 487 11.03 2.37 -12.76
N LYS A 488 9.78 2.16 -12.37
CA LYS A 488 8.76 3.22 -12.35
C LYS A 488 8.92 4.22 -11.19
N LEU A 489 9.73 3.89 -10.19
CA LEU A 489 10.06 4.75 -9.06
C LEU A 489 11.49 5.30 -9.13
N ALA A 490 12.20 5.08 -10.23
CA ALA A 490 13.59 5.48 -10.38
C ALA A 490 13.74 6.96 -10.69
N CYS A 491 14.80 7.57 -10.14
CA CYS A 491 15.06 9.00 -10.22
C CYS A 491 16.42 9.27 -10.86
N VAL A 492 16.62 10.47 -11.40
CA VAL A 492 17.85 10.90 -12.08
C VAL A 492 18.76 11.75 -11.19
N GLY A 493 18.33 12.05 -9.97
CA GLY A 493 19.07 12.81 -8.98
C GLY A 493 18.23 13.13 -7.76
N LYS A 494 18.85 13.64 -6.69
CA LYS A 494 18.16 14.07 -5.47
C LYS A 494 18.80 15.29 -4.83
N ILE A 495 18.04 16.00 -4.03
CA ILE A 495 18.52 17.12 -3.21
C ILE A 495 17.99 17.01 -1.79
N MET A 496 18.85 17.22 -0.80
CA MET A 496 18.44 17.26 0.60
C MET A 496 17.68 18.54 0.92
N PHE A 497 16.61 18.44 1.71
CA PHE A 497 15.78 19.56 2.10
C PHE A 497 16.56 20.63 2.90
N SER A 498 17.48 20.19 3.76
CA SER A 498 18.40 21.09 4.49
C SER A 498 19.21 21.98 3.55
N THR A 499 19.58 21.51 2.35
CA THR A 499 20.27 22.32 1.33
C THR A 499 19.37 23.41 0.76
N ILE A 500 18.07 23.13 0.61
CA ILE A 500 17.08 24.10 0.11
C ILE A 500 16.89 25.25 1.12
N VAL A 501 16.82 24.91 2.42
CA VAL A 501 16.53 25.89 3.48
C VAL A 501 17.78 26.53 4.07
N SER A 502 18.97 26.07 3.73
CA SER A 502 20.23 26.71 4.17
C SER A 502 20.33 28.13 3.59
N LYS A 503 20.76 29.07 4.43
CA LYS A 503 20.92 30.48 4.09
C LYS A 503 22.23 30.73 3.33
#